data_8fe35e852f97a9059bc4d1ee1496a03e
#
_entry.id   8fe35e852f97a9059bc4d1ee1496a03e
#
_cell.length_a   1.000
_cell.length_b   1.000
_cell.length_c   1.000
_cell.angle_alpha   90.00
_cell.angle_beta   90.00
_cell.angle_gamma   90.00
#
_symmetry.space_group_name_H-M   'P 1'
#
loop_
_entity.id
_entity.type
_entity.pdbx_description
1 polymer ?
#
loop_
_entity_poly.entity_id
_entity_poly.type
_entity_poly.pdbx_seq_one_letter_code
_entity_poly.pdbx_strand_id
1 'polypeptide(L)'
;MDTSAQTNFHTLGLSEALLQDLTTAGFTSPTPIQAQAIPPALTGRDVIGCAQTGTGKTAAFVIPIVERLAVLPKGQPRALILTPTRELALQTLTTIERLGRSHRVSATVIVGGADMQAQVRGLRQRPDILV
;
A
#
# COMPACT_ATOMS: atom_id res chain seq x y z
N MET A 1 14.23 23.06 -24.66
CA MET A 1 14.81 22.56 -23.41
C MET A 1 13.71 21.86 -22.63
N ASP A 2 13.66 20.54 -22.77
CA ASP A 2 12.68 19.72 -22.07
C ASP A 2 13.11 19.59 -20.62
N THR A 3 12.54 20.42 -19.76
CA THR A 3 12.55 20.20 -18.33
C THR A 3 11.36 19.30 -17.98
N SER A 4 11.40 18.06 -18.43
CA SER A 4 10.62 17.02 -17.78
C SER A 4 11.28 16.81 -16.41
N ALA A 5 10.81 17.54 -15.40
CA ALA A 5 11.16 17.26 -14.02
C ALA A 5 10.84 15.78 -13.82
N GLN A 6 11.85 14.93 -13.75
CA GLN A 6 11.65 13.51 -13.50
C GLN A 6 10.93 13.40 -12.16
N THR A 7 9.65 13.05 -12.21
CA THR A 7 8.88 12.80 -11.01
C THR A 7 9.56 11.65 -10.28
N ASN A 8 9.94 11.88 -9.03
CA ASN A 8 10.54 10.86 -8.19
C ASN A 8 9.73 10.74 -6.89
N PHE A 9 9.94 9.67 -6.14
CA PHE A 9 9.21 9.44 -4.90
C PHE A 9 9.44 10.54 -3.86
N HIS A 10 10.60 11.20 -3.85
CA HIS A 10 10.89 12.31 -2.93
C HIS A 10 10.03 13.55 -3.18
N THR A 11 9.45 13.70 -4.36
CA THR A 11 8.58 14.83 -4.69
C THR A 11 7.09 14.58 -4.41
N LEU A 12 6.74 13.37 -3.94
CA LEU A 12 5.34 12.97 -3.73
C LEU A 12 4.80 13.25 -2.32
N GLY A 13 5.60 13.78 -1.42
CA GLY A 13 5.19 14.10 -0.06
C GLY A 13 5.25 12.93 0.92
N LEU A 14 6.11 11.93 0.66
CA LEU A 14 6.28 10.75 1.48
C LEU A 14 7.29 10.98 2.61
N SER A 15 7.09 10.27 3.73
CA SER A 15 8.04 10.27 4.84
C SER A 15 9.37 9.62 4.45
N GLU A 16 10.44 10.01 5.12
CA GLU A 16 11.77 9.43 4.91
C GLU A 16 11.78 7.92 5.18
N ALA A 17 11.04 7.46 6.18
CA ALA A 17 10.93 6.04 6.51
C ALA A 17 10.33 5.23 5.36
N LEU A 18 9.27 5.74 4.73
CA LEU A 18 8.67 5.06 3.57
C LEU A 18 9.56 5.15 2.33
N LEU A 19 10.24 6.26 2.11
CA LEU A 19 11.21 6.39 1.02
C LEU A 19 12.34 5.34 1.14
N GLN A 20 12.77 5.05 2.36
CA GLN A 20 13.76 4.02 2.63
C GLN A 20 13.20 2.62 2.33
N ASP A 21 11.97 2.33 2.73
CA ASP A 21 11.29 1.07 2.41
C ASP A 21 11.14 0.89 0.89
N LEU A 22 10.78 1.94 0.17
CA LEU A 22 10.68 1.94 -1.29
C LEU A 22 12.03 1.60 -1.94
N THR A 23 13.09 2.23 -1.50
CA THR A 23 14.44 1.97 -1.99
C THR A 23 14.86 0.53 -1.72
N THR A 24 14.64 0.04 -0.50
CA THR A 24 14.95 -1.35 -0.10
C THR A 24 14.14 -2.36 -0.91
N ALA A 25 12.90 -2.02 -1.26
CA ALA A 25 12.02 -2.85 -2.08
C ALA A 25 12.32 -2.79 -3.58
N GLY A 26 13.27 -1.95 -4.01
CA GLY A 26 13.69 -1.83 -5.40
C GLY A 26 12.85 -0.84 -6.23
N PHE A 27 12.05 0.00 -5.60
CA PHE A 27 11.32 1.07 -6.28
C PHE A 27 12.25 2.26 -6.52
N THR A 28 12.63 2.51 -7.76
CA THR A 28 13.57 3.57 -8.12
C THR A 28 12.89 4.87 -8.52
N SER A 29 11.80 4.76 -9.29
CA SER A 29 11.02 5.91 -9.75
C SER A 29 9.54 5.52 -9.83
N PRO A 30 8.62 6.47 -9.58
CA PRO A 30 7.20 6.17 -9.66
C PRO A 30 6.77 5.94 -11.11
N THR A 31 5.87 4.98 -11.29
CA THR A 31 5.15 4.81 -12.56
C THR A 31 4.15 5.95 -12.74
N PRO A 32 3.61 6.16 -13.97
CA PRO A 32 2.64 7.22 -14.20
C PRO A 32 1.41 7.17 -13.27
N ILE A 33 0.86 5.98 -13.03
CA ILE A 33 -0.30 5.84 -12.12
C ILE A 33 0.07 6.17 -10.67
N GLN A 34 1.26 5.81 -10.22
CA GLN A 34 1.75 6.15 -8.88
C GLN A 34 1.94 7.67 -8.74
N ALA A 35 2.59 8.30 -9.69
CA ALA A 35 2.82 9.75 -9.67
C ALA A 35 1.51 10.55 -9.65
N GLN A 36 0.47 10.07 -10.34
CA GLN A 36 -0.83 10.74 -10.42
C GLN A 36 -1.74 10.45 -9.23
N ALA A 37 -1.72 9.23 -8.70
CA ALA A 37 -2.67 8.80 -7.67
C ALA A 37 -2.20 9.09 -6.24
N ILE A 38 -0.90 8.99 -5.97
CA ILE A 38 -0.38 9.13 -4.60
C ILE A 38 -0.64 10.52 -4.02
N PRO A 39 -0.31 11.64 -4.68
CA PRO A 39 -0.51 12.96 -4.09
C PRO A 39 -1.97 13.25 -3.68
N PRO A 40 -2.99 13.05 -4.54
CA PRO A 40 -4.37 13.30 -4.11
C PRO A 40 -4.84 12.34 -3.02
N ALA A 41 -4.39 11.08 -3.02
CA ALA A 41 -4.73 10.12 -1.96
C ALA A 41 -4.15 10.54 -0.61
N LEU A 42 -2.94 11.08 -0.58
CA LEU A 42 -2.33 11.60 0.65
C LEU A 42 -3.10 12.78 1.26
N THR A 43 -3.80 13.55 0.45
CA THR A 43 -4.65 14.65 0.94
C THR A 43 -6.03 14.18 1.43
N GLY A 44 -6.31 12.89 1.39
CA GLY A 44 -7.58 12.31 1.84
C GLY A 44 -8.69 12.33 0.79
N ARG A 45 -8.38 12.61 -0.46
CA ARG A 45 -9.36 12.60 -1.56
C ARG A 45 -9.65 11.17 -2.01
N ASP A 46 -10.87 10.95 -2.47
CA ASP A 46 -11.23 9.73 -3.21
C ASP A 46 -10.53 9.73 -4.57
N VAL A 47 -10.04 8.58 -4.97
CA VAL A 47 -9.29 8.41 -6.23
C VAL A 47 -9.83 7.22 -7.00
N ILE A 48 -10.12 7.42 -8.29
CA ILE A 48 -10.36 6.34 -9.24
C ILE A 48 -9.16 6.29 -10.17
N GLY A 49 -8.39 5.20 -10.10
CA GLY A 49 -7.19 5.00 -10.90
C GLY A 49 -7.35 3.81 -11.84
N CYS A 50 -7.28 4.07 -13.13
CA CYS A 50 -7.33 3.05 -14.17
C CYS A 50 -5.98 2.95 -14.86
N ALA A 51 -5.40 1.76 -14.88
CA ALA A 51 -4.14 1.48 -15.54
C ALA A 51 -4.08 0.01 -15.94
N GLN A 52 -3.24 -0.31 -16.89
CA GLN A 52 -3.04 -1.69 -17.33
C GLN A 52 -2.37 -2.53 -16.24
N THR A 53 -2.49 -3.85 -16.35
CA THR A 53 -1.80 -4.80 -15.47
C THR A 53 -0.27 -4.60 -15.57
N GLY A 54 0.41 -4.67 -14.43
CA GLY A 54 1.87 -4.52 -14.37
C GLY A 54 2.36 -3.07 -14.35
N THR A 55 1.47 -2.07 -14.20
CA THR A 55 1.83 -0.65 -14.16
C THR A 55 2.05 -0.10 -12.76
N GLY A 56 2.02 -0.95 -11.72
CA GLY A 56 2.28 -0.54 -10.34
C GLY A 56 1.06 -0.01 -9.59
N LYS A 57 -0.16 -0.41 -9.98
CA LYS A 57 -1.40 0.02 -9.29
C LYS A 57 -1.42 -0.36 -7.81
N THR A 58 -0.93 -1.54 -7.46
CA THR A 58 -0.93 -1.99 -6.05
C THR A 58 -0.13 -1.04 -5.17
N ALA A 59 1.08 -0.69 -5.55
CA ALA A 59 1.87 0.29 -4.80
C ALA A 59 1.22 1.68 -4.80
N ALA A 60 0.52 2.05 -5.87
CA ALA A 60 -0.16 3.35 -5.98
C ALA A 60 -1.20 3.57 -4.87
N PHE A 61 -1.87 2.52 -4.39
CA PHE A 61 -2.79 2.64 -3.26
C PHE A 61 -2.18 2.18 -1.93
N VAL A 62 -1.25 1.24 -1.91
CA VAL A 62 -0.58 0.80 -0.67
C VAL A 62 0.25 1.93 -0.05
N ILE A 63 1.00 2.66 -0.85
CA ILE A 63 1.85 3.77 -0.39
C ILE A 63 1.06 4.80 0.42
N PRO A 64 -0.02 5.42 -0.09
CA PRO A 64 -0.79 6.37 0.71
C PRO A 64 -1.48 5.76 1.93
N ILE A 65 -1.89 4.48 1.85
CA ILE A 65 -2.45 3.79 3.02
C ILE A 65 -1.39 3.70 4.13
N VAL A 66 -0.19 3.23 3.82
CA VAL A 66 0.90 3.10 4.79
C VAL A 66 1.25 4.45 5.44
N GLU A 67 1.37 5.51 4.64
CA GLU A 67 1.63 6.86 5.15
C GLU A 67 0.54 7.33 6.12
N ARG A 68 -0.72 7.14 5.77
CA ARG A 68 -1.82 7.56 6.63
C ARG A 68 -1.91 6.73 7.91
N LEU A 69 -1.65 5.44 7.85
CA LEU A 69 -1.67 4.56 9.02
C LEU A 69 -0.55 4.88 10.02
N ALA A 70 0.56 5.43 9.56
CA ALA A 70 1.69 5.78 10.40
C ALA A 70 1.35 6.77 11.53
N VAL A 71 0.37 7.65 11.28
CA VAL A 71 -0.04 8.70 12.22
C VAL A 71 -1.36 8.40 12.95
N LEU A 72 -2.01 7.29 12.64
CA LEU A 72 -3.28 6.90 13.25
C LEU A 72 -3.06 5.95 14.43
N PRO A 73 -3.93 5.99 15.47
CA PRO A 73 -3.86 5.05 16.58
C PRO A 73 -3.96 3.61 16.11
N LYS A 74 -3.19 2.72 16.73
CA LYS A 74 -3.25 1.27 16.50
C LYS A 74 -4.31 0.59 17.37
N GLY A 75 -4.54 -0.69 17.12
CA GLY A 75 -5.38 -1.53 17.96
C GLY A 75 -6.62 -2.09 17.31
N GLN A 76 -6.90 -1.69 16.07
CA GLN A 76 -8.01 -2.22 15.27
C GLN A 76 -7.71 -2.02 13.79
N PRO A 77 -8.35 -2.77 12.89
CA PRO A 77 -8.22 -2.54 11.46
C PRO A 77 -8.66 -1.12 11.07
N ARG A 78 -7.87 -0.48 10.25
CA ARG A 78 -8.06 0.92 9.83
C ARG A 78 -8.09 1.07 8.31
N ALA A 79 -7.78 0.01 7.57
CA ALA A 79 -7.88 -0.04 6.13
C ALA A 79 -8.43 -1.40 5.69
N LEU A 80 -9.27 -1.37 4.66
CA LEU A 80 -9.82 -2.55 4.00
C LEU A 80 -9.49 -2.48 2.53
N ILE A 81 -8.90 -3.55 2.00
CA ILE A 81 -8.58 -3.70 0.59
C ILE A 81 -9.36 -4.87 0.03
N LEU A 82 -10.15 -4.63 -0.99
CA LEU A 82 -10.89 -5.68 -1.68
C LEU A 82 -10.15 -6.08 -2.96
N THR A 83 -9.98 -7.37 -3.15
CA THR A 83 -9.33 -7.93 -4.34
C THR A 83 -10.22 -8.99 -4.98
N PRO A 84 -10.18 -9.14 -6.32
CA PRO A 84 -11.04 -10.09 -7.01
C PRO A 84 -10.57 -11.55 -6.91
N THR A 85 -9.30 -11.80 -6.57
CA THR A 85 -8.71 -13.14 -6.52
C THR A 85 -7.82 -13.31 -5.30
N ARG A 86 -7.61 -14.59 -4.89
CA ARG A 86 -6.68 -14.94 -3.81
C ARG A 86 -5.24 -14.56 -4.16
N GLU A 87 -4.84 -14.77 -5.40
CA GLU A 87 -3.49 -14.43 -5.88
C GLU A 87 -3.21 -12.96 -5.72
N LEU A 88 -4.18 -12.10 -6.11
CA LEU A 88 -4.05 -10.66 -5.96
C LEU A 88 -4.02 -10.24 -4.48
N ALA A 89 -4.80 -10.89 -3.63
CA ALA A 89 -4.77 -10.66 -2.19
C ALA A 89 -3.37 -10.96 -1.61
N LEU A 90 -2.76 -12.07 -1.98
CA LEU A 90 -1.42 -12.45 -1.52
C LEU A 90 -0.34 -11.53 -2.07
N GLN A 91 -0.43 -11.10 -3.33
CA GLN A 91 0.47 -10.11 -3.91
C GLN A 91 0.37 -8.77 -3.18
N THR A 92 -0.85 -8.34 -2.87
CA THR A 92 -1.09 -7.11 -2.11
C THR A 92 -0.49 -7.20 -0.72
N LEU A 93 -0.66 -8.34 -0.02
CA LEU A 93 -0.02 -8.57 1.28
C LEU A 93 1.49 -8.42 1.20
N THR A 94 2.13 -9.04 0.23
CA THR A 94 3.59 -8.94 0.01
C THR A 94 4.02 -7.48 -0.17
N THR A 95 3.28 -6.70 -0.95
CA THR A 95 3.57 -5.28 -1.15
C THR A 95 3.43 -4.50 0.17
N ILE A 96 2.38 -4.76 0.94
CA ILE A 96 2.18 -4.14 2.26
C ILE A 96 3.34 -4.46 3.20
N GLU A 97 3.75 -5.71 3.28
CA GLU A 97 4.86 -6.14 4.14
C GLU A 97 6.18 -5.47 3.78
N ARG A 98 6.42 -5.28 2.48
CA ARG A 98 7.64 -4.62 2.01
C ARG A 98 7.63 -3.12 2.26
N LEU A 99 6.52 -2.44 2.00
CA LEU A 99 6.40 -0.99 2.09
C LEU A 99 5.98 -0.49 3.47
N GLY A 100 5.41 -1.35 4.31
CA GLY A 100 4.97 -0.99 5.66
C GLY A 100 5.97 -1.33 6.76
N ARG A 101 7.16 -1.79 6.42
CA ARG A 101 8.14 -2.30 7.40
C ARG A 101 8.56 -1.25 8.41
N SER A 102 9.00 -0.10 7.96
CA SER A 102 9.48 0.99 8.83
C SER A 102 8.37 1.55 9.72
N HIS A 103 7.13 1.50 9.27
CA HIS A 103 5.97 1.94 10.04
C HIS A 103 5.33 0.82 10.86
N ARG A 104 5.89 -0.38 10.81
CA ARG A 104 5.37 -1.58 11.50
C ARG A 104 3.89 -1.84 11.20
N VAL A 105 3.50 -1.66 9.96
CA VAL A 105 2.13 -1.93 9.50
C VAL A 105 1.93 -3.43 9.39
N SER A 106 0.85 -3.93 9.99
CA SER A 106 0.46 -5.33 9.93
C SER A 106 -0.77 -5.53 9.05
N ALA A 107 -0.83 -6.64 8.35
CA ALA A 107 -1.95 -6.98 7.47
C ALA A 107 -2.33 -8.45 7.60
N THR A 108 -3.59 -8.75 7.36
CA THR A 108 -4.14 -10.11 7.34
C THR A 108 -4.97 -10.28 6.07
N VAL A 109 -4.77 -11.40 5.39
CA VAL A 109 -5.57 -11.78 4.22
C VAL A 109 -6.73 -12.66 4.65
N ILE A 110 -7.93 -12.34 4.17
CA ILE A 110 -9.15 -13.12 4.37
C ILE A 110 -9.64 -13.58 3.00
N VAL A 111 -9.64 -14.88 2.78
CA VAL A 111 -10.04 -15.48 1.50
C VAL A 111 -10.95 -16.68 1.73
N GLY A 112 -11.86 -16.93 0.78
CA GLY A 112 -12.70 -18.12 0.80
C GLY A 112 -11.88 -19.41 0.59
N GLY A 113 -12.31 -20.50 1.24
CA GLY A 113 -11.68 -21.82 1.09
C GLY A 113 -10.34 -22.02 1.81
N ALA A 114 -9.86 -21.03 2.56
CA ALA A 114 -8.73 -21.18 3.46
C ALA A 114 -9.21 -21.57 4.86
N ASP A 115 -8.28 -22.01 5.73
CA ASP A 115 -8.61 -22.37 7.10
C ASP A 115 -9.25 -21.20 7.85
N MET A 116 -10.51 -21.37 8.21
CA MET A 116 -11.29 -20.36 8.93
C MET A 116 -10.66 -20.01 10.27
N GLN A 117 -10.19 -21.00 11.01
CA GLN A 117 -9.61 -20.76 12.33
C GLN A 117 -8.30 -20.00 12.28
N ALA A 118 -7.46 -20.25 11.25
CA ALA A 118 -6.25 -19.49 11.03
C ALA A 118 -6.57 -18.02 10.75
N GLN A 119 -7.62 -17.76 9.96
CA GLN A 119 -8.06 -16.40 9.66
C GLN A 119 -8.61 -15.69 10.91
N VAL A 120 -9.38 -16.38 11.75
CA VAL A 120 -9.85 -15.85 13.03
C VAL A 120 -8.68 -15.50 13.96
N ARG A 121 -7.65 -16.37 14.02
CA ARG A 121 -6.44 -16.06 14.81
C ARG A 121 -5.73 -14.82 14.28
N GLY A 122 -5.61 -14.67 12.95
CA GLY A 122 -5.06 -13.48 12.34
C GLY A 122 -5.81 -12.20 12.70
N LEU A 123 -7.14 -12.24 12.68
CA LEU A 123 -7.98 -11.11 13.07
C LEU A 123 -7.84 -10.73 14.55
N ARG A 124 -7.67 -11.73 15.43
CA ARG A 124 -7.47 -11.49 16.87
C ARG A 124 -6.18 -10.73 17.18
N GLN A 125 -5.22 -10.75 16.28
CA GLN A 125 -4.00 -9.96 16.42
C GLN A 125 -4.19 -8.47 16.09
N ARG A 126 -5.39 -8.08 15.74
CA ARG A 126 -5.78 -6.69 15.43
C ARG A 126 -4.88 -6.06 14.37
N PRO A 127 -4.86 -6.63 13.15
CA PRO A 127 -4.05 -6.08 12.07
C PRO A 127 -4.50 -4.67 11.70
N ASP A 128 -3.58 -3.90 11.14
CA ASP A 128 -3.87 -2.54 10.65
C ASP A 128 -4.69 -2.57 9.36
N ILE A 129 -4.43 -3.58 8.50
CA ILE A 129 -5.03 -3.72 7.18
C ILE A 129 -5.65 -5.10 7.04
N LEU A 130 -6.86 -5.15 6.51
CA LEU A 130 -7.51 -6.39 6.02
C LEU A 130 -7.49 -6.39 4.49
N VAL A 131 -7.08 -7.51 3.93
CA VAL A 131 -7.11 -7.73 2.48
C VAL A 131 -8.07 -8.85 2.14
#